data_5b7f2f12d1e09f9626b9142b833d8197
#
_entry.id   5b7f2f12d1e09f9626b9142b833d8197
#
_cell.length_a   1.000
_cell.length_b   1.000
_cell.length_c   1.000
_cell.angle_alpha   90.00
_cell.angle_beta   90.00
_cell.angle_gamma   90.00
#
_symmetry.space_group_name_H-M   'P 1'
#
loop_
_entity.id
_entity.type
_entity.pdbx_description
1 polymer ?
#
loop_
_entity_poly.entity_id
_entity_poly.type
_entity_poly.pdbx_seq_one_letter_code
_entity_poly.pdbx_strand_id
1 'polypeptide(L)'
;MGSILLRTKYDPIYSDVRLLYPIILNVINMKVVLLAGGFGSRISEESQFKPKPMIEIGGMPILWHIMKEYAYYGHTEFIICAGYKQEHIKEWFANYFLYNSDVTFDYRNGKNEMTVHQTNMESWKVTVVDTGYNTMTGGRIKRIQEYVGNEPFLMTYGDGVCDVEIDKLIEFHKSHGKLATLTAVKMVQDKGVLDISENNSVRSFREKNASDGAPINAGYMVLEPQVFDLLDGDACVFEKTALVELANKGELMSYIHEGFWQCMDNIREKNMLENLLDQDKAPWKRWDRQVPSIEARKVTGKLPNDNT
;
A
#
# COMPACT_ATOMS: atom_id res chain seq x y z
N MET A 1 -19.18 24.58 -24.01
CA MET A 1 -19.04 23.72 -22.84
C MET A 1 -20.20 22.73 -22.84
N GLY A 2 -20.01 21.53 -23.35
CA GLY A 2 -21.01 20.47 -23.42
C GLY A 2 -20.84 19.52 -22.28
N SER A 3 -21.83 19.39 -21.41
CA SER A 3 -21.86 18.39 -20.35
C SER A 3 -22.07 17.00 -20.96
N ILE A 4 -21.16 16.08 -20.67
CA ILE A 4 -21.29 14.67 -21.03
C ILE A 4 -22.31 14.06 -20.06
N LEU A 5 -23.47 13.67 -20.56
CA LEU A 5 -24.48 12.92 -19.80
C LEU A 5 -24.14 11.42 -19.92
N LEU A 6 -23.61 10.84 -18.85
CA LEU A 6 -23.46 9.39 -18.72
C LEU A 6 -24.83 8.77 -18.37
N ARG A 7 -25.44 8.03 -19.29
CA ARG A 7 -26.59 7.16 -19.00
C ARG A 7 -26.09 5.74 -18.78
N THR A 8 -26.07 5.29 -17.53
CA THR A 8 -25.86 3.88 -17.17
C THR A 8 -27.22 3.19 -17.03
N LYS A 9 -27.45 2.11 -17.78
CA LYS A 9 -28.52 1.15 -17.48
C LYS A 9 -27.92 0.11 -16.51
N TYR A 10 -28.27 0.23 -15.25
CA TYR A 10 -27.94 -0.77 -14.23
C TYR A 10 -29.05 -1.82 -14.19
N ASP A 11 -28.69 -3.11 -14.32
CA ASP A 11 -29.55 -4.24 -14.01
C ASP A 11 -29.38 -4.64 -12.53
N PRO A 12 -30.46 -4.70 -11.72
CA PRO A 12 -30.35 -4.76 -10.25
C PRO A 12 -30.09 -6.14 -9.65
N ILE A 13 -29.73 -7.17 -10.43
CA ILE A 13 -29.68 -8.57 -9.92
C ILE A 13 -28.42 -8.88 -9.09
N TYR A 14 -27.37 -8.06 -9.15
CA TYR A 14 -26.13 -8.29 -8.38
C TYR A 14 -25.93 -7.35 -7.18
N SER A 15 -26.92 -6.48 -6.87
CA SER A 15 -26.82 -5.51 -5.77
C SER A 15 -26.99 -6.10 -4.37
N ASP A 16 -27.68 -7.22 -4.23
CA ASP A 16 -28.10 -7.73 -2.90
C ASP A 16 -27.02 -8.49 -2.12
N VAL A 17 -26.05 -9.07 -2.79
CA VAL A 17 -24.99 -9.83 -2.10
C VAL A 17 -23.92 -8.89 -1.48
N ARG A 18 -23.72 -7.71 -2.06
CA ARG A 18 -22.74 -6.71 -1.56
C ARG A 18 -23.24 -5.87 -0.39
N LEU A 19 -24.56 -5.73 -0.23
CA LEU A 19 -25.17 -5.00 0.89
C LEU A 19 -25.17 -5.77 2.21
N LEU A 20 -24.97 -7.08 2.20
CA LEU A 20 -24.87 -7.90 3.40
C LEU A 20 -23.46 -7.95 4.02
N TYR A 21 -22.42 -7.56 3.28
CA TYR A 21 -21.03 -7.60 3.74
C TYR A 21 -20.69 -6.58 4.84
N PRO A 22 -21.24 -5.33 4.84
CA PRO A 22 -20.95 -4.35 5.89
C PRO A 22 -21.65 -4.64 7.22
N ILE A 23 -22.67 -5.48 7.24
CA ILE A 23 -23.53 -5.69 8.44
C ILE A 23 -22.95 -6.74 9.39
N ILE A 24 -22.05 -7.61 8.94
CA ILE A 24 -21.57 -8.76 9.72
C ILE A 24 -20.19 -8.54 10.37
N LEU A 25 -19.40 -7.63 9.86
CA LEU A 25 -18.15 -7.17 10.46
C LEU A 25 -18.19 -5.63 10.47
N ASN A 26 -18.05 -5.03 11.65
CA ASN A 26 -17.71 -3.60 11.78
C ASN A 26 -16.29 -3.37 11.20
N VAL A 27 -16.09 -3.63 9.90
CA VAL A 27 -14.89 -3.26 9.20
C VAL A 27 -14.94 -1.74 9.05
N ILE A 28 -14.26 -1.06 9.95
CA ILE A 28 -14.06 0.38 9.84
C ILE A 28 -13.22 0.58 8.57
N ASN A 29 -13.83 1.09 7.51
CA ASN A 29 -13.12 1.46 6.29
C ASN A 29 -12.23 2.66 6.60
N MET A 30 -10.94 2.40 6.86
CA MET A 30 -9.96 3.45 7.11
C MET A 30 -9.41 3.98 5.78
N LYS A 31 -9.12 5.27 5.73
CA LYS A 31 -8.42 5.88 4.60
C LYS A 31 -6.99 5.37 4.52
N VAL A 32 -6.51 5.14 3.30
CA VAL A 32 -5.16 4.66 3.03
C VAL A 32 -4.36 5.76 2.35
N VAL A 33 -3.32 6.23 2.99
CA VAL A 33 -2.38 7.23 2.46
C VAL A 33 -1.21 6.51 1.78
N LEU A 34 -0.96 6.87 0.51
CA LEU A 34 0.08 6.27 -0.32
C LEU A 34 1.13 7.34 -0.68
N LEU A 35 2.36 7.19 -0.22
CA LEU A 35 3.46 8.10 -0.55
C LEU A 35 4.03 7.77 -1.93
N ALA A 36 3.71 8.60 -2.92
CA ALA A 36 3.99 8.35 -4.34
C ALA A 36 4.71 9.53 -5.04
N GLY A 37 5.30 10.46 -4.28
CA GLY A 37 5.85 11.70 -4.83
C GLY A 37 7.37 11.76 -5.01
N GLY A 38 8.12 10.68 -4.68
CA GLY A 38 9.57 10.63 -4.76
C GLY A 38 10.12 10.47 -6.17
N PHE A 39 11.41 10.81 -6.36
CA PHE A 39 12.09 10.76 -7.67
C PHE A 39 12.42 9.34 -8.17
N GLY A 40 12.49 8.34 -7.29
CA GLY A 40 12.83 6.98 -7.68
C GLY A 40 14.24 6.80 -8.26
N SER A 41 15.21 7.59 -7.81
CA SER A 41 16.56 7.69 -8.41
C SER A 41 17.35 6.36 -8.42
N ARG A 42 17.02 5.40 -7.55
CA ARG A 42 17.66 4.08 -7.49
C ARG A 42 17.21 3.11 -8.61
N ILE A 43 16.12 3.41 -9.30
CA ILE A 43 15.60 2.67 -10.46
C ILE A 43 15.44 3.62 -11.66
N SER A 44 16.52 4.35 -11.96
CA SER A 44 16.52 5.42 -12.96
C SER A 44 16.16 4.96 -14.37
N GLU A 45 16.44 3.72 -14.73
CA GLU A 45 16.14 3.13 -16.04
C GLU A 45 14.63 3.20 -16.35
N GLU A 46 13.79 3.07 -15.34
CA GLU A 46 12.33 3.13 -15.45
C GLU A 46 11.78 4.50 -15.01
N SER A 47 12.31 5.05 -13.89
CA SER A 47 11.76 6.26 -13.28
C SER A 47 12.01 7.54 -14.09
N GLN A 48 12.93 7.50 -15.08
CA GLN A 48 13.08 8.59 -16.04
C GLN A 48 11.85 8.77 -16.97
N PHE A 49 11.01 7.76 -17.11
CA PHE A 49 9.80 7.82 -17.96
C PHE A 49 8.52 8.02 -17.15
N LYS A 50 8.37 7.34 -16.02
CA LYS A 50 7.19 7.37 -15.15
C LYS A 50 7.59 7.35 -13.67
N PRO A 51 6.77 7.89 -12.73
CA PRO A 51 7.14 7.85 -11.31
C PRO A 51 7.19 6.41 -10.82
N LYS A 52 8.07 6.11 -9.86
CA LYS A 52 8.33 4.76 -9.34
C LYS A 52 7.06 3.95 -9.01
N PRO A 53 6.03 4.53 -8.34
CA PRO A 53 4.78 3.81 -8.07
C PRO A 53 3.98 3.37 -9.30
N MET A 54 4.28 3.94 -10.47
CA MET A 54 3.66 3.60 -11.75
C MET A 54 4.49 2.63 -12.59
N ILE A 55 5.62 2.15 -12.08
CA ILE A 55 6.37 1.06 -12.71
C ILE A 55 5.55 -0.22 -12.58
N GLU A 56 5.39 -0.92 -13.70
CA GLU A 56 4.52 -2.10 -13.77
C GLU A 56 5.25 -3.36 -13.34
N ILE A 57 4.52 -4.22 -12.66
CA ILE A 57 4.83 -5.63 -12.39
C ILE A 57 3.60 -6.47 -12.75
N GLY A 58 3.77 -7.50 -13.57
CA GLY A 58 2.64 -8.28 -14.07
C GLY A 58 1.64 -7.45 -14.87
N GLY A 59 2.08 -6.42 -15.60
CA GLY A 59 1.25 -5.56 -16.43
C GLY A 59 0.42 -4.50 -15.69
N MET A 60 0.58 -4.37 -14.35
CA MET A 60 -0.12 -3.38 -13.53
C MET A 60 0.89 -2.57 -12.68
N PRO A 61 0.66 -1.25 -12.45
CA PRO A 61 1.52 -0.46 -11.58
C PRO A 61 1.68 -1.09 -10.18
N ILE A 62 2.86 -1.04 -9.59
CA ILE A 62 3.06 -1.55 -8.22
C ILE A 62 2.11 -0.85 -7.24
N LEU A 63 1.78 0.41 -7.45
CA LEU A 63 0.77 1.16 -6.69
C LEU A 63 -0.59 0.46 -6.70
N TRP A 64 -1.02 -0.08 -7.86
CA TRP A 64 -2.27 -0.83 -7.98
C TRP A 64 -2.24 -2.11 -7.14
N HIS A 65 -1.12 -2.85 -7.13
CA HIS A 65 -0.97 -4.05 -6.29
C HIS A 65 -1.13 -3.73 -4.80
N ILE A 66 -0.50 -2.63 -4.35
CA ILE A 66 -0.64 -2.16 -2.97
C ILE A 66 -2.10 -1.80 -2.65
N MET A 67 -2.78 -1.08 -3.55
CA MET A 67 -4.19 -0.72 -3.38
C MET A 67 -5.10 -1.96 -3.34
N LYS A 68 -4.83 -2.97 -4.17
CA LYS A 68 -5.56 -4.25 -4.16
C LYS A 68 -5.41 -4.99 -2.83
N GLU A 69 -4.23 -4.95 -2.23
CA GLU A 69 -3.99 -5.56 -0.92
C GLU A 69 -4.85 -4.90 0.17
N TYR A 70 -4.84 -3.57 0.27
CA TYR A 70 -5.71 -2.86 1.22
C TYR A 70 -7.19 -3.07 0.94
N ALA A 71 -7.59 -3.08 -0.33
CA ALA A 71 -8.97 -3.32 -0.74
C ALA A 71 -9.45 -4.73 -0.40
N TYR A 72 -8.57 -5.74 -0.41
CA TYR A 72 -8.88 -7.10 0.04
C TYR A 72 -9.36 -7.14 1.50
N TYR A 73 -8.86 -6.22 2.35
CA TYR A 73 -9.27 -6.04 3.73
C TYR A 73 -10.42 -5.02 3.91
N GLY A 74 -11.00 -4.50 2.82
CA GLY A 74 -12.14 -3.58 2.85
C GLY A 74 -11.77 -2.10 2.90
N HIS A 75 -10.49 -1.74 2.82
CA HIS A 75 -10.03 -0.35 2.78
C HIS A 75 -9.96 0.12 1.33
N THR A 76 -10.96 0.90 0.90
CA THR A 76 -11.18 1.27 -0.51
C THR A 76 -11.11 2.77 -0.77
N GLU A 77 -10.79 3.58 0.23
CA GLU A 77 -10.59 5.03 0.09
C GLU A 77 -9.10 5.37 0.17
N PHE A 78 -8.53 5.83 -0.95
CA PHE A 78 -7.11 6.08 -1.11
C PHE A 78 -6.82 7.56 -1.29
N ILE A 79 -5.75 8.04 -0.60
CA ILE A 79 -5.19 9.39 -0.75
C ILE A 79 -3.75 9.22 -1.22
N ILE A 80 -3.46 9.59 -2.46
CA ILE A 80 -2.15 9.44 -3.08
C ILE A 80 -1.40 10.78 -3.00
N CYS A 81 -0.30 10.80 -2.23
CA CYS A 81 0.60 11.93 -2.14
C CYS A 81 1.51 11.96 -3.37
N ALA A 82 1.08 12.61 -4.44
CA ALA A 82 1.81 12.71 -5.69
C ALA A 82 2.81 13.88 -5.68
N GLY A 83 3.79 13.85 -6.57
CA GLY A 83 4.82 14.89 -6.70
C GLY A 83 5.53 14.76 -8.03
N TYR A 84 6.74 14.18 -8.07
CA TYR A 84 7.47 13.95 -9.30
C TYR A 84 6.61 13.17 -10.30
N LYS A 85 6.46 13.71 -11.53
CA LYS A 85 5.68 13.10 -12.62
C LYS A 85 4.26 12.69 -12.23
N GLN A 86 3.60 13.49 -11.40
CA GLN A 86 2.26 13.23 -10.90
C GLN A 86 1.20 13.10 -12.00
N GLU A 87 1.45 13.69 -13.16
CA GLU A 87 0.58 13.61 -14.34
C GLU A 87 0.34 12.15 -14.76
N HIS A 88 1.35 11.28 -14.72
CA HIS A 88 1.21 9.86 -15.04
C HIS A 88 0.23 9.13 -14.10
N ILE A 89 0.25 9.47 -12.80
CA ILE A 89 -0.69 8.90 -11.83
C ILE A 89 -2.12 9.37 -12.16
N LYS A 90 -2.29 10.68 -12.39
CA LYS A 90 -3.60 11.26 -12.70
C LYS A 90 -4.17 10.74 -14.02
N GLU A 91 -3.35 10.65 -15.07
CA GLU A 91 -3.72 10.11 -16.36
C GLU A 91 -4.12 8.64 -16.28
N TRP A 92 -3.39 7.84 -15.50
CA TRP A 92 -3.71 6.44 -15.31
C TRP A 92 -5.10 6.26 -14.67
N PHE A 93 -5.40 6.99 -13.58
CA PHE A 93 -6.72 6.92 -12.95
C PHE A 93 -7.84 7.53 -13.80
N ALA A 94 -7.53 8.61 -14.54
CA ALA A 94 -8.52 9.21 -15.46
C ALA A 94 -8.94 8.25 -16.59
N ASN A 95 -8.01 7.38 -17.04
CA ASN A 95 -8.26 6.41 -18.10
C ASN A 95 -8.58 5.00 -17.57
N TYR A 96 -8.45 4.75 -16.26
CA TYR A 96 -8.63 3.44 -15.66
C TYR A 96 -9.97 2.81 -15.97
N PHE A 97 -11.03 3.64 -15.96
CA PHE A 97 -12.36 3.26 -16.32
C PHE A 97 -12.44 2.75 -17.77
N LEU A 98 -11.84 3.46 -18.72
CA LEU A 98 -11.87 3.07 -20.13
C LEU A 98 -11.13 1.75 -20.38
N TYR A 99 -9.99 1.57 -19.75
CA TYR A 99 -9.15 0.37 -19.96
C TYR A 99 -9.74 -0.89 -19.31
N ASN A 100 -10.63 -0.74 -18.34
CA ASN A 100 -11.27 -1.85 -17.64
C ASN A 100 -12.75 -2.04 -18.00
N SER A 101 -13.20 -1.45 -19.13
CA SER A 101 -14.58 -1.50 -19.57
C SER A 101 -14.69 -1.84 -21.05
N ASP A 102 -15.74 -2.58 -21.40
CA ASP A 102 -16.15 -2.73 -22.79
C ASP A 102 -16.89 -1.48 -23.23
N VAL A 103 -16.38 -0.77 -24.24
CA VAL A 103 -16.85 0.55 -24.63
C VAL A 103 -17.13 0.62 -26.14
N THR A 104 -18.26 1.17 -26.51
CA THR A 104 -18.56 1.57 -27.89
C THR A 104 -18.43 3.08 -28.03
N PHE A 105 -17.64 3.53 -28.98
CA PHE A 105 -17.56 4.93 -29.42
C PHE A 105 -18.33 5.08 -30.73
N ASP A 106 -19.37 5.93 -30.77
CA ASP A 106 -20.15 6.22 -31.96
C ASP A 106 -19.85 7.62 -32.49
N TYR A 107 -19.10 7.68 -33.59
CA TYR A 107 -18.74 8.93 -34.28
C TYR A 107 -19.57 9.19 -35.54
N ARG A 108 -20.60 8.36 -35.85
CA ARG A 108 -21.43 8.50 -37.04
C ARG A 108 -22.25 9.79 -37.01
N ASN A 109 -22.37 10.42 -38.16
CA ASN A 109 -23.17 11.65 -38.33
C ASN A 109 -22.74 12.81 -37.40
N GLY A 110 -21.44 12.90 -37.10
CA GLY A 110 -20.90 13.96 -36.24
C GLY A 110 -21.22 13.79 -34.76
N LYS A 111 -21.71 12.61 -34.34
CA LYS A 111 -21.87 12.27 -32.92
C LYS A 111 -20.50 12.06 -32.24
N ASN A 112 -20.50 12.23 -30.94
CA ASN A 112 -19.40 11.86 -30.08
C ASN A 112 -20.02 11.22 -28.83
N GLU A 113 -20.54 10.01 -29.01
CA GLU A 113 -21.25 9.28 -27.97
C GLU A 113 -20.39 8.08 -27.49
N MET A 114 -20.35 7.85 -26.18
CA MET A 114 -19.68 6.72 -25.55
C MET A 114 -20.71 5.89 -24.78
N THR A 115 -20.74 4.59 -25.04
CA THR A 115 -21.59 3.63 -24.32
C THR A 115 -20.70 2.62 -23.62
N VAL A 116 -20.83 2.50 -22.31
CA VAL A 116 -20.15 1.46 -21.51
C VAL A 116 -21.07 0.26 -21.37
N HIS A 117 -20.56 -0.93 -21.70
CA HIS A 117 -21.33 -2.17 -21.66
C HIS A 117 -21.09 -2.95 -20.39
N GLN A 118 -19.82 -3.24 -20.11
CA GLN A 118 -19.37 -3.99 -18.92
C GLN A 118 -18.13 -3.36 -18.35
N THR A 119 -18.00 -3.41 -17.05
CA THR A 119 -16.80 -2.91 -16.33
C THR A 119 -16.35 -3.91 -15.27
N ASN A 120 -15.04 -4.11 -15.20
CA ASN A 120 -14.37 -4.92 -14.19
C ASN A 120 -13.59 -4.05 -13.18
N MET A 121 -13.98 -2.78 -13.06
CA MET A 121 -13.33 -1.84 -12.16
C MET A 121 -13.57 -2.18 -10.69
N GLU A 122 -12.56 -1.91 -9.90
CA GLU A 122 -12.69 -1.88 -8.44
C GLU A 122 -13.53 -0.68 -7.98
N SER A 123 -14.28 -0.89 -6.89
CA SER A 123 -15.09 0.16 -6.27
C SER A 123 -14.22 1.01 -5.32
N TRP A 124 -13.25 1.75 -5.88
CA TRP A 124 -12.35 2.61 -5.12
C TRP A 124 -12.77 4.08 -5.18
N LYS A 125 -12.49 4.80 -4.08
CA LYS A 125 -12.45 6.26 -4.07
C LYS A 125 -10.99 6.69 -3.99
N VAL A 126 -10.51 7.38 -5.02
CA VAL A 126 -9.10 7.78 -5.14
C VAL A 126 -8.98 9.29 -5.22
N THR A 127 -8.19 9.86 -4.33
CA THR A 127 -7.82 11.27 -4.33
C THR A 127 -6.32 11.39 -4.62
N VAL A 128 -5.94 11.99 -5.73
CA VAL A 128 -4.53 12.25 -6.07
C VAL A 128 -4.22 13.71 -5.74
N VAL A 129 -3.40 13.92 -4.71
CA VAL A 129 -3.05 15.25 -4.21
C VAL A 129 -1.66 15.64 -4.71
N ASP A 130 -1.55 16.83 -5.31
CA ASP A 130 -0.26 17.44 -5.58
C ASP A 130 0.37 17.91 -4.25
N THR A 131 1.31 17.12 -3.76
CA THR A 131 2.02 17.42 -2.52
C THR A 131 3.35 18.13 -2.75
N GLY A 132 3.59 18.62 -3.96
CA GLY A 132 4.78 19.38 -4.34
C GLY A 132 5.93 18.53 -4.88
N TYR A 133 6.74 19.13 -5.74
CA TYR A 133 7.83 18.46 -6.44
C TYR A 133 9.00 18.08 -5.51
N ASN A 134 9.46 19.03 -4.69
CA ASN A 134 10.62 18.88 -3.79
C ASN A 134 10.24 18.61 -2.32
N THR A 135 8.97 18.38 -2.04
CA THR A 135 8.48 18.14 -0.67
C THR A 135 8.97 16.79 -0.16
N MET A 136 9.44 16.76 1.07
CA MET A 136 9.88 15.54 1.77
C MET A 136 8.68 14.76 2.32
N THR A 137 8.92 13.54 2.81
CA THR A 137 7.87 12.59 3.24
C THR A 137 6.92 13.19 4.27
N GLY A 138 7.43 13.82 5.33
CA GLY A 138 6.62 14.49 6.36
C GLY A 138 5.81 15.66 5.82
N GLY A 139 6.42 16.48 4.95
CA GLY A 139 5.71 17.58 4.30
C GLY A 139 4.56 17.10 3.42
N ARG A 140 4.73 15.97 2.69
CA ARG A 140 3.65 15.37 1.90
C ARG A 140 2.49 14.91 2.77
N ILE A 141 2.80 14.24 3.89
CA ILE A 141 1.79 13.82 4.87
C ILE A 141 1.08 15.06 5.43
N LYS A 142 1.81 16.13 5.81
CA LYS A 142 1.19 17.36 6.32
C LYS A 142 0.18 17.97 5.35
N ARG A 143 0.49 17.99 4.06
CA ARG A 143 -0.34 18.60 3.02
C ARG A 143 -1.66 17.86 2.76
N ILE A 144 -1.79 16.62 3.21
CA ILE A 144 -3.01 15.82 3.01
C ILE A 144 -3.90 15.77 4.26
N GLN A 145 -3.58 16.52 5.32
CA GLN A 145 -4.30 16.51 6.58
C GLN A 145 -5.81 16.76 6.41
N GLU A 146 -6.20 17.71 5.55
CA GLU A 146 -7.62 18.02 5.28
C GLU A 146 -8.37 16.85 4.61
N TYR A 147 -7.68 16.06 3.77
CA TYR A 147 -8.26 14.90 3.11
C TYR A 147 -8.40 13.70 4.06
N VAL A 148 -7.47 13.53 5.00
CA VAL A 148 -7.52 12.48 6.03
C VAL A 148 -8.60 12.80 7.06
N GLY A 149 -8.66 14.04 7.56
CA GLY A 149 -9.54 14.47 8.63
C GLY A 149 -9.00 14.07 10.01
N ASN A 150 -9.91 13.76 10.95
CA ASN A 150 -9.60 13.53 12.36
C ASN A 150 -9.72 12.05 12.77
N GLU A 151 -9.71 11.14 11.82
CA GLU A 151 -9.82 9.70 12.08
C GLU A 151 -8.46 9.01 11.91
N PRO A 152 -8.21 7.90 12.59
CA PRO A 152 -7.04 7.08 12.35
C PRO A 152 -6.98 6.63 10.89
N PHE A 153 -5.78 6.52 10.35
CA PHE A 153 -5.57 6.19 8.95
C PHE A 153 -4.41 5.20 8.74
N LEU A 154 -4.48 4.50 7.63
CA LEU A 154 -3.43 3.62 7.16
C LEU A 154 -2.47 4.40 6.27
N MET A 155 -1.19 4.09 6.34
CA MET A 155 -0.18 4.71 5.47
C MET A 155 0.84 3.67 5.00
N THR A 156 1.26 3.80 3.72
CA THR A 156 2.41 3.06 3.22
C THR A 156 3.16 3.83 2.13
N TYR A 157 4.37 3.35 1.80
CA TYR A 157 5.12 3.82 0.64
C TYR A 157 4.56 3.17 -0.63
N GLY A 158 4.60 3.91 -1.75
CA GLY A 158 4.02 3.47 -3.04
C GLY A 158 4.91 2.54 -3.86
N ASP A 159 5.87 1.84 -3.24
CA ASP A 159 6.92 1.11 -3.94
C ASP A 159 7.28 -0.25 -3.34
N GLY A 160 6.52 -0.72 -2.36
CA GLY A 160 6.74 -1.99 -1.70
C GLY A 160 5.46 -2.78 -1.48
N VAL A 161 5.49 -4.08 -1.80
CA VAL A 161 4.40 -5.04 -1.57
C VAL A 161 4.71 -5.93 -0.38
N CYS A 162 3.67 -6.33 0.35
CA CYS A 162 3.75 -7.10 1.58
C CYS A 162 2.57 -8.07 1.67
N ASP A 163 2.68 -9.15 2.41
CA ASP A 163 1.54 -10.00 2.72
C ASP A 163 1.11 -9.86 4.20
N VAL A 164 1.31 -8.68 4.78
CA VAL A 164 0.87 -8.37 6.14
C VAL A 164 -0.65 -8.47 6.26
N GLU A 165 -1.13 -9.03 7.36
CA GLU A 165 -2.56 -9.08 7.66
C GLU A 165 -3.00 -7.73 8.25
N ILE A 166 -3.57 -6.86 7.39
CA ILE A 166 -3.95 -5.48 7.75
C ILE A 166 -4.93 -5.46 8.93
N ASP A 167 -5.88 -6.39 9.00
CA ASP A 167 -6.80 -6.49 10.14
C ASP A 167 -6.05 -6.70 11.46
N LYS A 168 -5.06 -7.61 11.49
CA LYS A 168 -4.24 -7.85 12.69
C LYS A 168 -3.34 -6.67 13.04
N LEU A 169 -2.82 -5.96 12.04
CA LEU A 169 -2.06 -4.74 12.26
C LEU A 169 -2.92 -3.66 12.94
N ILE A 170 -4.18 -3.49 12.47
CA ILE A 170 -5.15 -2.56 13.07
C ILE A 170 -5.57 -3.01 14.48
N GLU A 171 -5.83 -4.30 14.69
CA GLU A 171 -6.15 -4.85 16.03
C GLU A 171 -4.99 -4.61 17.01
N PHE A 172 -3.76 -4.86 16.58
CA PHE A 172 -2.57 -4.58 17.39
C PHE A 172 -2.47 -3.09 17.74
N HIS A 173 -2.65 -2.20 16.76
CA HIS A 173 -2.66 -0.76 17.00
C HIS A 173 -3.71 -0.35 18.04
N LYS A 174 -4.94 -0.82 17.92
CA LYS A 174 -6.02 -0.54 18.88
C LYS A 174 -5.71 -1.07 20.27
N SER A 175 -4.99 -2.19 20.39
CA SER A 175 -4.73 -2.85 21.66
C SER A 175 -3.82 -2.06 22.59
N HIS A 176 -2.92 -1.24 22.06
CA HIS A 176 -1.94 -0.49 22.87
C HIS A 176 -2.28 1.00 23.03
N GLY A 177 -3.17 1.57 22.20
CA GLY A 177 -3.65 2.96 22.31
C GLY A 177 -2.56 4.02 22.12
N LYS A 178 -1.47 3.71 21.37
CA LYS A 178 -0.40 4.65 21.03
C LYS A 178 -0.67 5.34 19.72
N LEU A 179 0.06 6.44 19.44
CA LEU A 179 -0.17 7.30 18.28
C LEU A 179 0.23 6.66 16.94
N ALA A 180 1.17 5.72 16.94
CA ALA A 180 1.64 5.10 15.71
C ALA A 180 2.02 3.63 15.90
N THR A 181 1.72 2.83 14.88
CA THR A 181 2.23 1.47 14.71
C THR A 181 2.89 1.37 13.35
N LEU A 182 4.11 0.88 13.28
CA LEU A 182 4.78 0.49 12.04
C LEU A 182 4.94 -1.03 11.97
N THR A 183 4.90 -1.56 10.75
CA THR A 183 5.26 -2.96 10.50
C THR A 183 6.76 -3.09 10.38
N ALA A 184 7.36 -3.99 11.14
CA ALA A 184 8.77 -4.32 11.08
C ALA A 184 8.97 -5.70 10.47
N VAL A 185 9.92 -5.81 9.55
CA VAL A 185 10.37 -7.06 8.93
C VAL A 185 11.84 -7.30 9.20
N LYS A 186 12.25 -8.55 9.31
CA LYS A 186 13.67 -8.90 9.36
C LYS A 186 14.20 -8.99 7.94
N MET A 187 15.09 -8.09 7.59
CA MET A 187 15.77 -8.15 6.30
C MET A 187 16.96 -9.10 6.39
N VAL A 188 16.95 -10.15 5.58
CA VAL A 188 18.10 -11.05 5.45
C VAL A 188 19.26 -10.27 4.83
N GLN A 189 20.41 -10.22 5.52
CA GLN A 189 21.61 -9.61 4.93
C GLN A 189 22.12 -10.44 3.75
N ASP A 190 22.43 -9.77 2.64
CA ASP A 190 22.93 -10.43 1.42
C ASP A 190 24.43 -10.81 1.51
N LYS A 191 25.10 -10.51 2.62
CA LYS A 191 26.55 -10.66 2.77
C LYS A 191 26.90 -11.47 4.02
N GLY A 192 28.01 -12.19 3.95
CA GLY A 192 28.55 -12.93 5.09
C GLY A 192 28.90 -12.01 6.27
N VAL A 193 28.76 -12.54 7.48
CA VAL A 193 29.03 -11.83 8.74
C VAL A 193 30.47 -12.10 9.17
N LEU A 194 31.19 -11.03 9.52
CA LEU A 194 32.54 -11.05 10.02
C LEU A 194 32.56 -10.73 11.51
N ASP A 195 33.27 -11.56 12.30
CA ASP A 195 33.70 -11.17 13.65
C ASP A 195 35.16 -10.68 13.57
N ILE A 196 35.35 -9.37 13.84
CA ILE A 196 36.64 -8.70 13.68
C ILE A 196 37.16 -8.29 15.06
N SER A 197 38.41 -8.63 15.36
CA SER A 197 39.11 -8.23 16.58
C SER A 197 39.61 -6.76 16.48
N GLU A 198 39.99 -6.18 17.62
CA GLU A 198 40.50 -4.79 17.70
C GLU A 198 41.74 -4.55 16.82
N ASN A 199 42.54 -5.59 16.56
CA ASN A 199 43.71 -5.53 15.68
C ASN A 199 43.40 -5.82 14.20
N ASN A 200 42.11 -5.75 13.80
CA ASN A 200 41.62 -6.02 12.45
C ASN A 200 41.76 -7.47 11.95
N SER A 201 42.09 -8.43 12.81
CA SER A 201 42.05 -9.82 12.40
C SER A 201 40.63 -10.38 12.40
N VAL A 202 40.27 -11.15 11.37
CA VAL A 202 38.98 -11.83 11.28
C VAL A 202 39.01 -13.07 12.17
N ARG A 203 38.23 -13.06 13.26
CA ARG A 203 38.11 -14.19 14.19
C ARG A 203 37.23 -15.28 13.64
N SER A 204 36.13 -14.89 12.95
CA SER A 204 35.28 -15.84 12.28
C SER A 204 34.64 -15.18 11.05
N PHE A 205 34.42 -15.99 10.03
CA PHE A 205 33.59 -15.70 8.89
C PHE A 205 32.44 -16.70 8.84
N ARG A 206 31.25 -16.24 8.72
CA ARG A 206 30.09 -17.10 8.59
C ARG A 206 29.20 -16.61 7.46
N GLU A 207 28.72 -17.53 6.65
CA GLU A 207 27.73 -17.22 5.63
C GLU A 207 26.45 -16.69 6.30
N LYS A 208 25.71 -15.86 5.58
CA LYS A 208 24.46 -15.22 6.04
C LYS A 208 23.47 -16.23 6.60
N ASN A 209 22.76 -15.84 7.66
CA ASN A 209 21.64 -16.58 8.22
C ASN A 209 20.42 -15.65 8.29
N ALA A 210 19.22 -16.20 8.15
CA ALA A 210 17.97 -15.44 8.26
C ALA A 210 17.81 -14.69 9.61
N SER A 211 18.50 -15.15 10.67
CA SER A 211 18.51 -14.50 11.98
C SER A 211 19.43 -13.28 12.10
N ASP A 212 20.29 -13.02 11.12
CA ASP A 212 21.30 -11.95 11.17
C ASP A 212 20.75 -10.55 10.84
N GLY A 213 19.51 -10.44 10.34
CA GLY A 213 18.89 -9.20 9.96
C GLY A 213 18.37 -8.41 11.16
N ALA A 214 18.73 -7.13 11.25
CA ALA A 214 18.03 -6.20 12.13
C ALA A 214 16.60 -5.94 11.60
N PRO A 215 15.62 -5.75 12.50
CA PRO A 215 14.30 -5.29 12.08
C PRO A 215 14.38 -3.94 11.36
N ILE A 216 13.70 -3.83 10.23
CA ILE A 216 13.58 -2.58 9.45
C ILE A 216 12.12 -2.19 9.30
N ASN A 217 11.87 -0.91 9.05
CA ASN A 217 10.55 -0.39 8.75
C ASN A 217 10.09 -0.88 7.37
N ALA A 218 9.03 -1.66 7.33
CA ALA A 218 8.41 -2.18 6.11
C ALA A 218 7.43 -1.18 5.44
N GLY A 219 7.13 -0.06 6.09
CA GLY A 219 6.32 1.01 5.53
C GLY A 219 4.81 0.90 5.74
N TYR A 220 4.29 -0.25 6.14
CA TYR A 220 2.86 -0.43 6.45
C TYR A 220 2.58 0.05 7.86
N MET A 221 1.76 1.09 8.00
CA MET A 221 1.56 1.80 9.27
C MET A 221 0.09 2.06 9.57
N VAL A 222 -0.23 2.16 10.86
CA VAL A 222 -1.47 2.74 11.38
C VAL A 222 -1.11 3.96 12.19
N LEU A 223 -1.72 5.09 11.89
CA LEU A 223 -1.39 6.39 12.46
C LEU A 223 -2.65 7.07 13.01
N GLU A 224 -2.53 7.63 14.20
CA GLU A 224 -3.51 8.54 14.77
C GLU A 224 -3.37 9.96 14.19
N PRO A 225 -4.45 10.75 14.07
CA PRO A 225 -4.39 12.08 13.46
C PRO A 225 -3.48 13.05 14.20
N GLN A 226 -3.18 12.85 15.48
CA GLN A 226 -2.24 13.67 16.25
C GLN A 226 -0.80 13.64 15.69
N VAL A 227 -0.48 12.67 14.84
CA VAL A 227 0.81 12.62 14.12
C VAL A 227 1.01 13.86 13.24
N PHE A 228 -0.06 14.48 12.74
CA PHE A 228 0.04 15.72 11.97
C PHE A 228 0.63 16.90 12.76
N ASP A 229 0.52 16.90 14.10
CA ASP A 229 1.07 17.95 14.96
C ASP A 229 2.61 17.90 15.05
N LEU A 230 3.20 16.76 14.66
CA LEU A 230 4.65 16.54 14.63
C LEU A 230 5.29 16.88 13.27
N LEU A 231 4.49 17.34 12.32
CA LEU A 231 4.93 17.59 10.95
C LEU A 231 5.03 19.10 10.69
N ASP A 232 6.23 19.56 10.33
CA ASP A 232 6.53 20.98 10.12
C ASP A 232 7.08 21.21 8.70
N GLY A 233 6.19 21.69 7.81
CA GLY A 233 6.54 22.19 6.49
C GLY A 233 7.11 21.14 5.50
N ASP A 234 7.51 21.64 4.34
CA ASP A 234 7.91 20.82 3.18
C ASP A 234 9.23 20.09 3.35
N ALA A 235 10.15 20.61 4.16
CA ALA A 235 11.45 20.00 4.42
C ALA A 235 11.39 18.88 5.47
N CYS A 236 10.24 18.66 6.09
CA CYS A 236 10.06 17.63 7.11
C CYS A 236 10.23 16.23 6.50
N VAL A 237 11.16 15.45 7.04
CA VAL A 237 11.38 14.05 6.72
C VAL A 237 10.72 13.20 7.80
N PHE A 238 9.60 12.55 7.49
CA PHE A 238 8.78 11.79 8.43
C PHE A 238 9.60 10.83 9.30
N GLU A 239 10.51 10.09 8.66
CA GLU A 239 11.36 9.08 9.29
C GLU A 239 12.40 9.66 10.25
N LYS A 240 12.82 10.93 10.03
CA LYS A 240 13.85 11.62 10.82
C LYS A 240 13.28 12.55 11.89
N THR A 241 12.03 12.92 11.75
CA THR A 241 11.35 13.84 12.67
C THR A 241 10.24 13.13 13.44
N ALA A 242 9.08 12.94 12.85
CA ALA A 242 7.91 12.42 13.55
C ALA A 242 8.12 11.01 14.12
N LEU A 243 8.69 10.05 13.35
CA LEU A 243 8.94 8.71 13.87
C LEU A 243 9.95 8.70 15.01
N VAL A 244 11.00 9.54 14.95
CA VAL A 244 11.99 9.66 16.03
C VAL A 244 11.35 10.27 17.27
N GLU A 245 10.53 11.31 17.12
CA GLU A 245 9.85 11.95 18.23
C GLU A 245 8.82 11.02 18.89
N LEU A 246 8.03 10.29 18.08
CA LEU A 246 7.10 9.28 18.58
C LEU A 246 7.83 8.17 19.36
N ALA A 247 8.97 7.70 18.87
CA ALA A 247 9.79 6.71 19.55
C ALA A 247 10.29 7.23 20.89
N ASN A 248 10.82 8.47 20.93
CA ASN A 248 11.31 9.10 22.15
C ASN A 248 10.21 9.33 23.20
N LYS A 249 8.98 9.56 22.77
CA LYS A 249 7.79 9.72 23.64
C LYS A 249 7.17 8.38 24.05
N GLY A 250 7.64 7.25 23.54
CA GLY A 250 7.01 5.95 23.77
C GLY A 250 5.65 5.78 23.08
N GLU A 251 5.42 6.55 22.01
CA GLU A 251 4.18 6.57 21.23
C GLU A 251 4.28 5.83 19.88
N LEU A 252 5.40 5.15 19.61
CA LEU A 252 5.63 4.32 18.43
C LEU A 252 5.73 2.85 18.82
N MET A 253 4.88 2.02 18.24
CA MET A 253 4.90 0.57 18.44
C MET A 253 5.28 -0.16 17.14
N SER A 254 5.85 -1.34 17.29
CA SER A 254 6.28 -2.18 16.17
C SER A 254 5.45 -3.45 16.11
N TYR A 255 4.77 -3.67 14.98
CA TYR A 255 4.14 -4.94 14.64
C TYR A 255 5.13 -5.80 13.87
N ILE A 256 5.56 -6.92 14.45
CA ILE A 256 6.53 -7.82 13.81
C ILE A 256 5.82 -8.67 12.76
N HIS A 257 6.30 -8.57 11.52
CA HIS A 257 5.82 -9.36 10.39
C HIS A 257 6.90 -10.33 9.93
N GLU A 258 6.58 -11.61 9.91
CA GLU A 258 7.50 -12.70 9.53
C GLU A 258 7.25 -13.22 8.11
N GLY A 259 6.24 -12.67 7.42
CA GLY A 259 5.87 -13.05 6.07
C GLY A 259 6.68 -12.34 4.98
N PHE A 260 6.09 -12.23 3.81
CA PHE A 260 6.72 -11.62 2.64
C PHE A 260 6.65 -10.09 2.70
N TRP A 261 7.76 -9.46 2.40
CA TRP A 261 7.87 -8.03 2.11
C TRP A 261 8.97 -7.78 1.09
N GLN A 262 8.71 -6.92 0.10
CA GLN A 262 9.72 -6.52 -0.87
C GLN A 262 9.41 -5.12 -1.41
N CYS A 263 10.39 -4.21 -1.31
CA CYS A 263 10.37 -2.97 -2.07
C CYS A 263 10.98 -3.17 -3.47
N MET A 264 10.61 -2.29 -4.41
CA MET A 264 11.11 -2.31 -5.79
C MET A 264 12.10 -1.17 -6.00
N ASP A 265 13.27 -1.22 -5.35
CA ASP A 265 14.26 -0.14 -5.39
C ASP A 265 15.15 -0.15 -6.63
N ASN A 266 15.27 -1.30 -7.30
CA ASN A 266 16.12 -1.49 -8.49
C ASN A 266 15.52 -2.54 -9.44
N ILE A 267 16.12 -2.69 -10.63
CA ILE A 267 15.65 -3.63 -11.67
C ILE A 267 15.70 -5.09 -11.21
N ARG A 268 16.67 -5.48 -10.38
CA ARG A 268 16.74 -6.86 -9.85
C ARG A 268 15.50 -7.18 -9.00
N GLU A 269 15.09 -6.25 -8.15
CA GLU A 269 13.91 -6.41 -7.30
C GLU A 269 12.62 -6.40 -8.13
N LYS A 270 12.53 -5.52 -9.14
CA LYS A 270 11.44 -5.55 -10.12
C LYS A 270 11.32 -6.94 -10.77
N ASN A 271 12.42 -7.45 -11.32
CA ASN A 271 12.42 -8.75 -11.98
C ASN A 271 12.08 -9.90 -11.02
N MET A 272 12.44 -9.79 -9.75
CA MET A 272 12.06 -10.75 -8.72
C MET A 272 10.54 -10.74 -8.51
N LEU A 273 9.92 -9.57 -8.41
CA LEU A 273 8.47 -9.44 -8.26
C LEU A 273 7.72 -9.95 -9.49
N GLU A 274 8.21 -9.65 -10.70
CA GLU A 274 7.70 -10.18 -11.98
C GLU A 274 7.72 -11.72 -11.97
N ASN A 275 8.86 -12.32 -11.64
CA ASN A 275 9.00 -13.79 -11.59
C ASN A 275 8.04 -14.44 -10.59
N LEU A 276 7.73 -13.80 -9.46
CA LEU A 276 6.75 -14.30 -8.51
C LEU A 276 5.33 -14.27 -9.08
N LEU A 277 4.99 -13.25 -9.85
CA LEU A 277 3.70 -13.13 -10.55
C LEU A 277 3.58 -14.18 -11.66
N ASP A 278 4.61 -14.33 -12.51
CA ASP A 278 4.62 -15.28 -13.62
C ASP A 278 4.49 -16.74 -13.16
N GLN A 279 5.01 -17.04 -11.96
CA GLN A 279 4.91 -18.37 -11.34
C GLN A 279 3.64 -18.57 -10.51
N ASP A 280 2.75 -17.58 -10.44
CA ASP A 280 1.58 -17.54 -9.55
C ASP A 280 1.92 -17.81 -8.06
N LYS A 281 3.09 -17.30 -7.64
CA LYS A 281 3.63 -17.44 -6.28
C LYS A 281 3.72 -16.13 -5.51
N ALA A 282 3.12 -15.05 -6.03
CA ALA A 282 3.13 -13.74 -5.41
C ALA A 282 2.37 -13.75 -4.06
N PRO A 283 3.03 -13.64 -2.89
CA PRO A 283 2.36 -13.81 -1.60
C PRO A 283 1.36 -12.69 -1.30
N TRP A 284 1.63 -11.48 -1.78
CA TRP A 284 0.76 -10.30 -1.61
C TRP A 284 -0.52 -10.36 -2.46
N LYS A 285 -0.58 -11.20 -3.52
CA LYS A 285 -1.72 -11.35 -4.44
C LYS A 285 -2.83 -12.22 -3.82
N ARG A 286 -3.42 -11.74 -2.73
CA ARG A 286 -4.44 -12.50 -1.98
C ARG A 286 -5.84 -12.41 -2.59
N TRP A 287 -6.13 -11.38 -3.35
CA TRP A 287 -7.46 -11.12 -3.93
C TRP A 287 -7.91 -12.13 -5.00
N ASP A 288 -6.99 -12.88 -5.59
CA ASP A 288 -7.31 -13.96 -6.53
C ASP A 288 -7.56 -15.31 -5.82
N ARG A 289 -7.19 -15.42 -4.54
CA ARG A 289 -7.47 -16.60 -3.74
C ARG A 289 -8.93 -16.51 -3.29
N GLN A 290 -9.72 -17.59 -3.50
CA GLN A 290 -11.08 -17.63 -2.98
C GLN A 290 -11.04 -17.28 -1.49
N VAL A 291 -11.77 -16.23 -1.09
CA VAL A 291 -11.92 -15.87 0.32
C VAL A 291 -12.51 -17.11 1.02
N PRO A 292 -11.83 -17.71 2.02
CA PRO A 292 -12.41 -18.80 2.77
C PRO A 292 -13.73 -18.30 3.35
N SER A 293 -14.82 -19.06 3.18
CA SER A 293 -16.12 -18.71 3.73
C SER A 293 -15.95 -18.40 5.23
N ILE A 294 -16.75 -17.49 5.76
CA ILE A 294 -16.68 -17.05 7.17
C ILE A 294 -16.72 -18.24 8.16
N GLU A 295 -17.33 -19.36 7.76
CA GLU A 295 -17.32 -20.62 8.52
C GLU A 295 -15.91 -21.23 8.65
N ALA A 296 -15.05 -21.15 7.64
CA ALA A 296 -13.69 -21.68 7.70
C ALA A 296 -12.77 -20.87 8.61
N ARG A 297 -13.02 -19.56 8.79
CA ARG A 297 -12.26 -18.71 9.73
C ARG A 297 -12.59 -18.97 11.21
N LYS A 298 -13.79 -19.48 11.52
CA LYS A 298 -14.20 -19.84 12.90
C LYS A 298 -13.63 -21.17 13.40
N VAL A 299 -13.22 -22.08 12.52
CA VAL A 299 -12.77 -23.42 12.89
C VAL A 299 -11.29 -23.45 13.34
N THR A 300 -10.48 -22.48 12.98
CA THR A 300 -9.05 -22.41 13.38
C THR A 300 -8.81 -21.78 14.75
N GLY A 301 -9.85 -21.34 15.44
CA GLY A 301 -9.79 -20.70 16.77
C GLY A 301 -9.92 -21.66 17.96
N LYS A 302 -9.68 -22.97 17.83
CA LYS A 302 -9.58 -23.87 18.99
C LYS A 302 -8.20 -23.78 19.60
N LEU A 303 -8.13 -23.14 20.77
CA LEU A 303 -7.03 -23.29 21.74
C LEU A 303 -6.83 -24.79 22.08
N PRO A 304 -5.60 -25.28 22.22
CA PRO A 304 -5.38 -26.61 22.78
C PRO A 304 -5.87 -26.62 24.23
N ASN A 305 -6.73 -27.56 24.55
CA ASN A 305 -7.22 -27.79 25.90
C ASN A 305 -6.04 -28.11 26.84
N ASP A 306 -5.99 -27.38 27.94
CA ASP A 306 -5.44 -27.89 29.20
C ASP A 306 -6.12 -29.21 29.55
N ASN A 307 -5.36 -30.27 29.60
CA ASN A 307 -5.71 -31.46 30.35
C ASN A 307 -4.46 -32.06 31.02
N THR A 308 -4.51 -31.96 32.33
CA THR A 308 -3.79 -32.70 33.40
C THR A 308 -2.28 -32.57 33.48
#